data_62c0e3f7c57bc6d8177982d1029c4b3d
#
_entry.id   62c0e3f7c57bc6d8177982d1029c4b3d
#
_cell.length_a   1.000
_cell.length_b   1.000
_cell.length_c   1.000
_cell.angle_alpha   90.00
_cell.angle_beta   90.00
_cell.angle_gamma   90.00
#
_symmetry.space_group_name_H-M   'P 1'
#
loop_
_entity.id
_entity.type
_entity.pdbx_description
1 polymer ?
#
loop_
_entity_poly.entity_id
_entity_poly.type
_entity_poly.pdbx_seq_one_letter_code
_entity_poly.pdbx_strand_id
1 'polypeptide(L)'
;MNVYLDNAASAQKPKAVLDRMIYAYENEYANVHRGLHYMANAATEAFEHARETIRAFINAASTDEIIFTRNATEAMNVVAASLGQMVIKPGDEIILSIMEHHS
;
A
#
# COMPACT_ATOMS: atom_id res chain seq x y z
N MET A 1 31.13 12.18 2.90
CA MET A 1 30.00 11.49 2.26
C MET A 1 29.40 10.56 3.31
N ASN A 2 28.13 10.74 3.67
CA ASN A 2 27.47 9.88 4.64
C ASN A 2 26.95 8.63 3.92
N VAL A 3 27.24 7.45 4.48
CA VAL A 3 26.75 6.17 3.97
C VAL A 3 25.62 5.71 4.89
N TYR A 4 24.45 5.42 4.32
CA TYR A 4 23.30 4.89 5.04
C TYR A 4 23.14 3.41 4.71
N LEU A 5 23.19 2.55 5.74
CA LEU A 5 23.18 1.09 5.58
C LEU A 5 21.95 0.41 6.21
N ASP A 6 21.01 1.19 6.71
CA ASP A 6 19.85 0.67 7.45
C ASP A 6 18.53 0.78 6.65
N ASN A 7 18.57 0.44 5.37
CA ASN A 7 17.39 0.43 4.51
C ASN A 7 16.33 -0.62 4.94
N ALA A 8 16.71 -1.60 5.73
CA ALA A 8 15.77 -2.58 6.29
C ALA A 8 14.80 -1.92 7.29
N ALA A 9 15.29 -1.00 8.12
CA ALA A 9 14.45 -0.24 9.04
C ALA A 9 13.70 0.90 8.34
N SER A 10 14.37 1.62 7.43
CA SER A 10 13.79 2.78 6.75
C SER A 10 14.41 2.99 5.37
N ALA A 11 13.75 2.49 4.34
CA ALA A 11 14.24 2.56 2.96
C ALA A 11 14.34 4.00 2.46
N GLN A 12 15.50 4.37 1.91
CA GLN A 12 15.67 5.63 1.19
C GLN A 12 14.83 5.62 -0.08
N LYS A 13 14.16 6.74 -0.34
CA LYS A 13 13.24 6.82 -1.48
C LYS A 13 14.04 7.04 -2.78
N PRO A 14 13.84 6.24 -3.81
CA PRO A 14 14.42 6.50 -5.14
C PRO A 14 13.96 7.86 -5.69
N LYS A 15 14.84 8.49 -6.47
CA LYS A 15 14.53 9.78 -7.09
C LYS A 15 13.23 9.73 -7.92
N ALA A 16 12.99 8.67 -8.66
CA ALA A 16 11.78 8.47 -9.46
C ALA A 16 10.49 8.54 -8.61
N VAL A 17 10.52 8.02 -7.38
CA VAL A 17 9.38 8.10 -6.45
C VAL A 17 9.17 9.54 -5.98
N LEU A 18 10.26 10.22 -5.60
CA LEU A 18 10.18 11.62 -5.16
C LEU A 18 9.67 12.54 -6.27
N ASP A 19 10.20 12.40 -7.48
CA ASP A 19 9.78 13.17 -8.65
C ASP A 19 8.29 12.92 -8.97
N ARG A 20 7.84 11.67 -8.91
CA ARG A 20 6.44 11.33 -9.14
C ARG A 20 5.51 11.91 -8.08
N MET A 21 5.93 11.93 -6.81
CA MET A 21 5.17 12.56 -5.73
C MET A 21 5.05 14.06 -5.93
N ILE A 22 6.16 14.74 -6.25
CA ILE A 22 6.16 16.19 -6.51
C ILE A 22 5.23 16.49 -7.69
N TYR A 23 5.37 15.77 -8.79
CA TYR A 23 4.52 15.95 -9.96
C TYR A 23 3.02 15.78 -9.63
N ALA A 24 2.68 14.78 -8.81
CA ALA A 24 1.30 14.56 -8.41
C ALA A 24 0.73 15.74 -7.60
N TYR A 25 1.50 16.26 -6.65
CA TYR A 25 1.06 17.43 -5.87
C TYR A 25 0.93 18.69 -6.70
N GLU A 26 1.83 18.92 -7.64
CA GLU A 26 1.81 20.11 -8.48
C GLU A 26 0.74 20.10 -9.58
N ASN A 27 0.39 18.91 -10.11
CA ASN A 27 -0.38 18.81 -11.36
C ASN A 27 -1.66 17.98 -11.25
N GLU A 28 -1.76 17.03 -10.30
CA GLU A 28 -2.84 16.02 -10.29
C GLU A 28 -3.57 15.94 -8.94
N TYR A 29 -3.20 16.77 -7.96
CA TYR A 29 -3.74 16.63 -6.61
C TYR A 29 -5.22 17.00 -6.53
N ALA A 30 -6.06 15.97 -6.49
CA ALA A 30 -7.51 16.09 -6.34
C ALA A 30 -8.10 14.85 -5.69
N ASN A 31 -9.38 14.92 -5.29
CA ASN A 31 -10.09 13.78 -4.70
C ASN A 31 -10.29 12.66 -5.71
N VAL A 32 -9.67 11.52 -5.45
CA VAL A 32 -9.84 10.30 -6.22
C VAL A 32 -11.28 9.79 -6.08
N HIS A 33 -11.89 9.33 -7.18
CA HIS A 33 -13.26 8.77 -7.27
C HIS A 33 -14.43 9.71 -6.91
N ARG A 34 -14.19 10.99 -6.61
CA ARG A 34 -15.25 11.89 -6.12
C ARG A 34 -15.37 13.21 -6.89
N GLY A 35 -14.54 13.46 -7.87
CA GLY A 35 -14.56 14.69 -8.65
C GLY A 35 -15.10 14.48 -10.05
N LEU A 36 -15.81 15.49 -10.56
CA LEU A 36 -16.31 15.51 -11.95
C LEU A 36 -15.45 16.40 -12.86
N HIS A 37 -14.29 16.86 -12.38
CA HIS A 37 -13.39 17.73 -13.13
C HIS A 37 -12.11 17.00 -13.55
N TYR A 38 -11.40 17.58 -14.50
CA TYR A 38 -10.21 17.00 -15.12
C TYR A 38 -9.18 16.45 -14.11
N MET A 39 -8.80 17.24 -13.10
CA MET A 39 -7.79 16.82 -12.13
C MET A 39 -8.22 15.60 -11.30
N ALA A 40 -9.50 15.51 -10.94
CA ALA A 40 -10.01 14.34 -10.22
C ALA A 40 -10.00 13.07 -11.08
N ASN A 41 -10.30 13.21 -12.38
CA ASN A 41 -10.22 12.09 -13.31
C ASN A 41 -8.76 11.66 -13.51
N ALA A 42 -7.84 12.60 -13.72
CA ALA A 42 -6.41 12.31 -13.85
C ALA A 42 -5.84 11.63 -12.59
N ALA A 43 -6.19 12.10 -11.41
CA ALA A 43 -5.80 11.47 -10.14
C ALA A 43 -6.37 10.06 -10.00
N THR A 44 -7.63 9.86 -10.40
CA THR A 44 -8.29 8.54 -10.36
C THR A 44 -7.61 7.56 -11.33
N GLU A 45 -7.37 7.99 -12.57
CA GLU A 45 -6.68 7.16 -13.57
C GLU A 45 -5.27 6.77 -13.12
N ALA A 46 -4.51 7.72 -12.57
CA ALA A 46 -3.17 7.45 -12.05
C ALA A 46 -3.19 6.46 -10.87
N PHE A 47 -4.16 6.59 -9.97
CA PHE A 47 -4.34 5.71 -8.82
C PHE A 47 -4.71 4.27 -9.25
N GLU A 48 -5.67 4.13 -10.16
CA GLU A 48 -6.09 2.81 -10.65
C GLU A 48 -5.02 2.17 -11.55
N HIS A 49 -4.27 2.95 -12.31
CA HIS A 49 -3.13 2.44 -13.04
C HIS A 49 -2.03 1.90 -12.11
N ALA A 50 -1.76 2.58 -11.00
CA ALA A 50 -0.82 2.07 -9.99
C ALA A 50 -1.31 0.74 -9.39
N ARG A 51 -2.62 0.64 -9.11
CA ARG A 51 -3.25 -0.60 -8.62
C ARG A 51 -3.07 -1.76 -9.62
N GLU A 52 -3.35 -1.51 -10.90
CA GLU A 52 -3.18 -2.50 -11.96
C GLU A 52 -1.71 -2.92 -12.13
N THR A 53 -0.77 -1.97 -12.02
CA THR A 53 0.67 -2.27 -12.07
C THR A 53 1.08 -3.21 -10.95
N ILE A 54 0.61 -2.98 -9.73
CA ILE A 54 0.89 -3.87 -8.59
C ILE A 54 0.21 -5.22 -8.79
N ARG A 55 -1.06 -5.23 -9.21
CA ARG A 55 -1.78 -6.47 -9.52
C ARG A 55 -0.97 -7.37 -10.48
N ALA A 56 -0.51 -6.79 -11.58
CA ALA A 56 0.28 -7.53 -12.58
C ALA A 56 1.63 -8.01 -12.01
N PHE A 57 2.30 -7.17 -11.22
CA PHE A 57 3.60 -7.48 -10.62
C PHE A 57 3.53 -8.68 -9.66
N ILE A 58 2.51 -8.76 -8.81
CA ILE A 58 2.33 -9.87 -7.86
C ILE A 58 1.49 -11.02 -8.42
N ASN A 59 1.06 -10.93 -9.69
CA ASN A 59 0.21 -11.92 -10.35
C ASN A 59 -1.13 -12.17 -9.62
N ALA A 60 -1.73 -11.11 -9.09
CA ALA A 60 -3.07 -11.20 -8.51
C ALA A 60 -4.14 -11.34 -9.62
N ALA A 61 -5.24 -12.02 -9.31
CA ALA A 61 -6.30 -12.28 -10.29
C ALA A 61 -7.14 -11.03 -10.59
N SER A 62 -7.34 -10.16 -9.59
CA SER A 62 -8.15 -8.95 -9.70
C SER A 62 -7.49 -7.77 -9.00
N THR A 63 -7.77 -6.55 -9.47
CA THR A 63 -7.41 -5.30 -8.77
C THR A 63 -8.09 -5.18 -7.41
N ASP A 64 -9.20 -5.87 -7.17
CA ASP A 64 -9.90 -5.91 -5.89
C ASP A 64 -9.07 -6.58 -4.79
N GLU A 65 -8.07 -7.40 -5.17
CA GLU A 65 -7.13 -8.01 -4.23
C GLU A 65 -6.02 -7.05 -3.77
N ILE A 66 -5.94 -5.86 -4.36
CA ILE A 66 -4.90 -4.88 -4.05
C ILE A 66 -5.43 -3.82 -3.10
N ILE A 67 -4.95 -3.83 -1.87
CA ILE A 67 -5.28 -2.86 -0.84
C ILE A 67 -4.02 -2.08 -0.47
N PHE A 68 -4.02 -0.77 -0.73
CA PHE A 68 -2.92 0.11 -0.33
C PHE A 68 -3.00 0.46 1.15
N THR A 69 -1.90 0.31 1.85
CA THR A 69 -1.72 0.69 3.25
C THR A 69 -0.49 1.56 3.41
N ARG A 70 -0.39 2.27 4.52
CA ARG A 70 0.75 3.18 4.79
C ARG A 70 2.05 2.43 5.06
N ASN A 71 1.96 1.22 5.62
CA ASN A 71 3.12 0.39 5.99
C ASN A 71 2.68 -1.05 6.30
N ALA A 72 3.66 -1.93 6.51
CA ALA A 72 3.42 -3.33 6.84
C ALA A 72 2.63 -3.51 8.15
N THR A 73 2.88 -2.68 9.18
CA THR A 73 2.14 -2.73 10.44
C THR A 73 0.64 -2.53 10.22
N GLU A 74 0.25 -1.52 9.43
CA GLU A 74 -1.16 -1.31 9.09
C GLU A 74 -1.72 -2.48 8.29
N ALA A 75 -0.98 -3.00 7.31
CA ALA A 75 -1.41 -4.15 6.51
C ALA A 75 -1.69 -5.38 7.38
N MET A 76 -0.79 -5.71 8.29
CA MET A 76 -0.96 -6.83 9.23
C MET A 76 -2.19 -6.64 10.13
N ASN A 77 -2.38 -5.43 10.66
CA ASN A 77 -3.53 -5.14 11.52
C ASN A 77 -4.86 -5.12 10.75
N VAL A 78 -4.88 -4.68 9.49
CA VAL A 78 -6.07 -4.79 8.63
C VAL A 78 -6.43 -6.26 8.41
N VAL A 79 -5.46 -7.12 8.11
CA VAL A 79 -5.68 -8.56 7.96
C VAL A 79 -6.18 -9.16 9.28
N ALA A 80 -5.53 -8.87 10.40
CA ALA A 80 -5.92 -9.39 11.71
C ALA A 80 -7.36 -8.98 12.10
N ALA A 81 -7.71 -7.71 11.89
CA ALA A 81 -9.03 -7.21 12.23
C ALA A 81 -10.14 -7.72 11.31
N SER A 82 -9.89 -7.80 10.00
CA SER A 82 -10.91 -8.20 9.02
C SER A 82 -11.01 -9.71 8.87
N LEU A 83 -9.91 -10.38 8.49
CA LEU A 83 -9.90 -11.83 8.27
C LEU A 83 -10.12 -12.59 9.60
N GLY A 84 -9.54 -12.10 10.69
CA GLY A 84 -9.73 -12.68 12.02
C GLY A 84 -11.21 -12.77 12.40
N GLN A 85 -11.97 -11.71 12.18
CA GLN A 85 -13.41 -11.73 12.46
C GLN A 85 -14.23 -12.60 11.49
N MET A 86 -13.76 -12.77 10.26
CA MET A 86 -14.48 -13.54 9.24
C MET A 86 -14.26 -15.05 9.36
N VAL A 87 -13.04 -15.48 9.71
CA VAL A 87 -12.66 -16.90 9.60
C VAL A 87 -12.31 -17.55 10.93
N ILE A 88 -11.84 -16.80 11.93
CA ILE A 88 -11.41 -17.36 13.22
C ILE A 88 -12.62 -17.54 14.13
N LYS A 89 -12.74 -18.74 14.71
CA LYS A 89 -13.82 -19.14 15.62
C LYS A 89 -13.27 -19.44 17.01
N PRO A 90 -14.10 -19.41 18.05
CA PRO A 90 -13.70 -19.85 19.38
C PRO A 90 -13.15 -21.28 19.33
N GLY A 91 -11.92 -21.46 19.79
CA GLY A 91 -11.21 -22.73 19.78
C GLY A 91 -10.20 -22.89 18.64
N ASP A 92 -10.17 -22.00 17.66
CA ASP A 92 -9.13 -21.99 16.64
C ASP A 92 -7.79 -21.51 17.23
N GLU A 93 -6.70 -22.02 16.68
CA GLU A 93 -5.34 -21.71 17.16
C GLU A 93 -4.58 -20.91 16.09
N ILE A 94 -3.79 -19.94 16.55
CA ILE A 94 -2.87 -19.16 15.71
C ILE A 94 -1.45 -19.50 16.14
N ILE A 95 -0.63 -19.98 15.21
CA ILE A 95 0.77 -20.29 15.48
C ILE A 95 1.61 -19.04 15.20
N LEU A 96 2.38 -18.62 16.21
CA LEU A 96 3.33 -17.51 16.12
C LEU A 96 4.71 -17.99 16.55
N SER A 97 5.76 -17.37 16.04
CA SER A 97 7.11 -17.60 16.54
C SER A 97 7.58 -16.44 17.42
N ILE A 98 8.56 -16.70 18.29
CA ILE A 98 9.18 -15.64 19.10
C ILE A 98 10.03 -14.67 18.26
N MET A 99 10.32 -15.02 17.03
CA MET A 99 11.16 -14.24 16.10
C MET A 99 10.36 -13.31 15.21
N GLU A 100 9.03 -13.24 15.37
CA GLU A 100 8.19 -12.37 14.57
C GLU A 100 8.48 -10.89 14.84
N HIS A 101 8.26 -10.06 13.82
CA HIS A 101 8.32 -8.61 13.97
C HIS A 101 7.15 -8.14 14.85
N HIS A 102 7.35 -7.07 15.61
CA HIS A 102 6.35 -6.53 16.55
C HIS A 102 5.19 -5.76 15.88
N SER A 103 5.05 -5.83 14.57
CA SER A 103 3.96 -5.21 13.79
C SER A 103 2.58 -5.73 14.15
#